data_8d2c61594ae6a18ba4aa4bf8d9c0bce0
#
_entry.id   8d2c61594ae6a18ba4aa4bf8d9c0bce0
#
_cell.length_a   1.000
_cell.length_b   1.000
_cell.length_c   1.000
_cell.angle_alpha   90.00
_cell.angle_beta   90.00
_cell.angle_gamma   90.00
#
_symmetry.space_group_name_H-M   'P 1'
#
loop_
_entity.id
_entity.type
_entity.pdbx_description
1 polymer ?
#
loop_
_entity_poly.entity_id
_entity_poly.type
_entity_poly.pdbx_seq_one_letter_code
_entity_poly.pdbx_strand_id
1 'polypeptide(L)'
;MKSLGLDIGYGDVKVVIGDGNQISHIFKYSSAIARAQKVSSIRDPRIVEITLPSGDIDQVYVGLDALSLPSNMIVDISDYQMLEAYAPAFIAKALETAEISADEIDVMVCGLSVAQLGMSGYFKERIKQFTVSGKEYKFNNIFLLPQGAGSKLAFDKFGDHYPQARTTSTAETYVGVDCGFKTLDMFYVTDGKTSP
;
A
#
# COMPACT_ATOMS: atom_id res chain seq x y z
N MET A 1 20.67 0.98 3.70
CA MET A 1 19.48 0.15 4.03
C MET A 1 18.34 0.70 3.22
N LYS A 2 17.93 -0.07 2.21
CA LYS A 2 16.85 0.34 1.30
C LYS A 2 15.50 -0.07 1.89
N SER A 3 14.59 0.87 2.01
CA SER A 3 13.27 0.66 2.62
C SER A 3 12.15 1.02 1.64
N LEU A 4 11.07 0.23 1.68
CA LEU A 4 9.85 0.42 0.91
C LEU A 4 8.70 0.71 1.88
N GLY A 5 8.13 1.90 1.80
CA GLY A 5 6.90 2.29 2.49
C GLY A 5 5.72 2.24 1.53
N LEU A 6 4.64 1.55 1.93
CA LEU A 6 3.42 1.40 1.16
C LEU A 6 2.20 1.74 2.00
N ASP A 7 1.32 2.55 1.42
CA ASP A 7 -0.04 2.73 1.89
C ASP A 7 -0.99 2.33 0.76
N ILE A 8 -1.61 1.16 0.91
CA ILE A 8 -2.57 0.63 -0.07
C ILE A 8 -3.96 1.06 0.36
N GLY A 9 -4.35 2.23 -0.12
CA GLY A 9 -5.70 2.77 0.10
C GLY A 9 -6.71 2.30 -0.95
N TYR A 10 -7.99 2.60 -0.72
CA TYR A 10 -9.07 2.24 -1.65
C TYR A 10 -9.08 3.06 -2.96
N GLY A 11 -8.40 4.18 -3.01
CA GLY A 11 -8.29 5.01 -4.23
C GLY A 11 -6.91 4.98 -4.85
N ASP A 12 -5.89 5.10 -4.02
CA ASP A 12 -4.49 5.18 -4.46
C ASP A 12 -3.60 4.26 -3.62
N VAL A 13 -2.58 3.71 -4.25
CA VAL A 13 -1.39 3.15 -3.60
C VAL A 13 -0.34 4.24 -3.53
N LYS A 14 0.07 4.60 -2.32
CA LYS A 14 1.14 5.57 -2.08
C LYS A 14 2.44 4.84 -1.79
N VAL A 15 3.52 5.26 -2.42
CA VAL A 15 4.81 4.59 -2.40
C VAL A 15 5.91 5.57 -2.03
N VAL A 16 6.74 5.18 -1.08
CA VAL A 16 7.98 5.88 -0.73
C VAL A 16 9.11 4.86 -0.66
N ILE A 17 10.19 5.10 -1.38
CA ILE A 17 11.40 4.28 -1.29
C ILE A 17 12.53 5.17 -0.80
N GLY A 18 13.22 4.69 0.23
CA GLY A 18 14.36 5.39 0.81
C GLY A 18 15.60 4.51 0.87
N ASP A 19 16.76 5.15 0.86
CA ASP A 19 18.03 4.52 1.17
C ASP A 19 18.74 5.30 2.29
N GLY A 20 18.84 4.68 3.45
CA GLY A 20 19.30 5.35 4.67
C GLY A 20 18.37 6.52 5.03
N ASN A 21 18.92 7.75 4.99
CA ASN A 21 18.17 8.98 5.29
C ASN A 21 17.67 9.72 4.03
N GLN A 22 17.88 9.16 2.85
CA GLN A 22 17.49 9.78 1.59
C GLN A 22 16.25 9.11 1.02
N ILE A 23 15.31 9.90 0.51
CA ILE A 23 14.17 9.41 -0.27
C ILE A 23 14.63 9.37 -1.72
N SER A 24 14.58 8.18 -2.33
CA SER A 24 14.91 7.99 -3.73
C SER A 24 13.70 8.07 -4.65
N HIS A 25 12.54 7.58 -4.18
CA HIS A 25 11.30 7.60 -4.95
C HIS A 25 10.12 7.99 -4.04
N ILE A 26 9.24 8.82 -4.57
CA ILE A 26 7.95 9.13 -3.97
C ILE A 26 6.93 9.28 -5.10
N PHE A 27 5.91 8.43 -5.10
CA PHE A 27 4.84 8.47 -6.10
C PHE A 27 3.58 7.80 -5.60
N LYS A 28 2.50 7.95 -6.36
CA LYS A 28 1.26 7.23 -6.16
C LYS A 28 0.68 6.78 -7.49
N TYR A 29 -0.13 5.73 -7.45
CA TYR A 29 -0.91 5.27 -8.57
C TYR A 29 -2.26 4.72 -8.07
N SER A 30 -3.24 4.59 -8.97
CA SER A 30 -4.57 4.10 -8.59
C SER A 30 -4.50 2.66 -8.07
N SER A 31 -5.24 2.36 -7.00
CA SER A 31 -5.46 1.00 -6.50
C SER A 31 -6.55 0.23 -7.26
N ALA A 32 -6.85 0.66 -8.50
CA ALA A 32 -7.82 -0.04 -9.34
C ALA A 32 -7.27 -1.38 -9.82
N ILE A 33 -8.15 -2.38 -9.80
CA ILE A 33 -7.95 -3.70 -10.40
C ILE A 33 -9.09 -3.94 -11.38
N ALA A 34 -8.79 -4.50 -12.55
CA ALA A 34 -9.81 -4.98 -13.48
C ALA A 34 -9.47 -6.40 -13.93
N ARG A 35 -10.46 -7.29 -13.96
CA ARG A 35 -10.26 -8.67 -14.43
C ARG A 35 -10.08 -8.70 -15.93
N ALA A 36 -9.06 -9.43 -16.38
CA ALA A 36 -8.88 -9.69 -17.80
C ALA A 36 -9.94 -10.69 -18.30
N GLN A 37 -10.51 -10.40 -19.45
CA GLN A 37 -11.39 -11.38 -20.12
C GLN A 37 -10.53 -12.42 -20.83
N LYS A 38 -10.86 -13.70 -20.67
CA LYS A 38 -10.21 -14.81 -21.36
C LYS A 38 -10.58 -14.87 -22.85
N VAL A 39 -10.31 -13.81 -23.62
CA VAL A 39 -10.88 -13.69 -24.97
C VAL A 39 -9.85 -13.64 -26.10
N SER A 40 -8.56 -13.60 -25.84
CA SER A 40 -7.65 -13.51 -26.99
C SER A 40 -6.46 -14.44 -26.91
N SER A 41 -6.11 -15.00 -28.07
CA SER A 41 -4.85 -15.73 -28.30
C SER A 41 -3.61 -14.80 -28.25
N ILE A 42 -3.80 -13.50 -28.13
CA ILE A 42 -2.73 -12.49 -28.01
C ILE A 42 -2.65 -12.10 -26.54
N ARG A 43 -1.51 -12.39 -25.92
CA ARG A 43 -1.24 -11.98 -24.54
C ARG A 43 -1.03 -10.47 -24.50
N ASP A 44 -1.94 -9.73 -23.84
CA ASP A 44 -1.74 -8.32 -23.55
C ASP A 44 -0.63 -8.18 -22.50
N PRO A 45 0.47 -7.48 -22.77
CA PRO A 45 1.60 -7.36 -21.85
C PRO A 45 1.27 -6.61 -20.56
N ARG A 46 0.14 -5.88 -20.51
CA ARG A 46 -0.34 -5.17 -19.32
C ARG A 46 -1.03 -6.09 -18.32
N ILE A 47 -1.37 -7.32 -18.74
CA ILE A 47 -2.03 -8.29 -17.87
C ILE A 47 -1.00 -8.85 -16.88
N VAL A 48 -1.39 -8.77 -15.62
CA VAL A 48 -0.64 -9.29 -14.48
C VAL A 48 -1.32 -10.58 -13.99
N GLU A 49 -0.55 -11.66 -13.86
CA GLU A 49 -1.01 -12.91 -13.26
C GLU A 49 -0.67 -12.94 -11.78
N ILE A 50 -1.66 -13.23 -10.94
CA ILE A 50 -1.49 -13.41 -9.50
C ILE A 50 -2.12 -14.70 -9.04
N THR A 51 -1.54 -15.31 -8.01
CA THR A 51 -2.17 -16.43 -7.28
C THR A 51 -3.00 -15.85 -6.14
N LEU A 52 -4.29 -16.13 -6.12
CA LEU A 52 -5.19 -15.72 -5.04
C LEU A 52 -4.96 -16.55 -3.76
N PRO A 53 -5.48 -16.12 -2.58
CA PRO A 53 -5.42 -16.93 -1.36
C PRO A 53 -6.07 -18.31 -1.48
N SER A 54 -7.05 -18.47 -2.39
CA SER A 54 -7.65 -19.78 -2.72
C SER A 54 -6.72 -20.74 -3.46
N GLY A 55 -5.59 -20.26 -4.00
CA GLY A 55 -4.71 -20.99 -4.89
C GLY A 55 -5.02 -20.82 -6.37
N ASP A 56 -6.15 -20.20 -6.72
CA ASP A 56 -6.51 -19.91 -8.10
C ASP A 56 -5.62 -18.82 -8.70
N ILE A 57 -5.44 -18.89 -10.03
CA ILE A 57 -4.75 -17.83 -10.78
C ILE A 57 -5.79 -16.85 -11.31
N ASP A 58 -5.61 -15.59 -10.98
CA ASP A 58 -6.37 -14.48 -11.56
C ASP A 58 -5.49 -13.66 -12.51
N GLN A 59 -6.08 -13.18 -13.60
CA GLN A 59 -5.43 -12.32 -14.59
C GLN A 59 -6.07 -10.95 -14.53
N VAL A 60 -5.28 -9.93 -14.20
CA VAL A 60 -5.79 -8.60 -13.90
C VAL A 60 -4.96 -7.50 -14.56
N TYR A 61 -5.59 -6.36 -14.75
CA TYR A 61 -4.95 -5.08 -15.00
C TYR A 61 -4.84 -4.31 -13.69
N VAL A 62 -3.79 -3.51 -13.52
CA VAL A 62 -3.49 -2.78 -12.28
C VAL A 62 -3.34 -1.27 -12.57
N GLY A 63 -3.91 -0.45 -11.70
CA GLY A 63 -3.73 1.00 -11.78
C GLY A 63 -4.42 1.65 -12.99
N LEU A 64 -3.71 2.48 -13.73
CA LEU A 64 -4.24 3.17 -14.90
C LEU A 64 -4.68 2.21 -16.01
N ASP A 65 -4.00 1.08 -16.16
CA ASP A 65 -4.38 0.06 -17.12
C ASP A 65 -5.77 -0.50 -16.80
N ALA A 66 -6.07 -0.71 -15.51
CA ALA A 66 -7.40 -1.12 -15.06
C ALA A 66 -8.45 -0.04 -15.33
N LEU A 67 -8.16 1.22 -15.02
CA LEU A 67 -9.08 2.34 -15.24
C LEU A 67 -9.36 2.64 -16.71
N SER A 68 -8.53 2.15 -17.63
CA SER A 68 -8.78 2.27 -19.08
C SER A 68 -9.85 1.32 -19.60
N LEU A 69 -10.32 0.39 -18.77
CA LEU A 69 -11.29 -0.63 -19.13
C LEU A 69 -12.71 -0.23 -18.70
N PRO A 70 -13.74 -0.87 -19.28
CA PRO A 70 -15.14 -0.64 -18.88
C PRO A 70 -15.35 -0.88 -17.38
N SER A 71 -16.19 -0.06 -16.75
CA SER A 71 -16.41 -0.07 -15.29
C SER A 71 -16.93 -1.42 -14.75
N ASN A 72 -17.63 -2.20 -15.57
CA ASN A 72 -18.11 -3.52 -15.20
C ASN A 72 -17.01 -4.59 -15.08
N MET A 73 -15.78 -4.27 -15.50
CA MET A 73 -14.60 -5.11 -15.34
C MET A 73 -13.80 -4.74 -14.08
N ILE A 74 -14.06 -3.57 -13.50
CA ILE A 74 -13.37 -3.10 -12.30
C ILE A 74 -13.79 -3.93 -11.09
N VAL A 75 -12.82 -4.40 -10.34
CA VAL A 75 -13.02 -5.10 -9.06
C VAL A 75 -13.13 -4.04 -7.96
N ASP A 76 -14.21 -4.10 -7.19
CA ASP A 76 -14.34 -3.23 -6.03
C ASP A 76 -13.48 -3.75 -4.86
N ILE A 77 -12.39 -3.04 -4.59
CA ILE A 77 -11.53 -3.32 -3.43
C ILE A 77 -12.09 -2.52 -2.27
N SER A 78 -13.08 -3.09 -1.58
CA SER A 78 -13.79 -2.41 -0.49
C SER A 78 -13.64 -3.10 0.88
N ASP A 79 -13.02 -4.27 0.90
CA ASP A 79 -12.84 -5.04 2.13
C ASP A 79 -11.42 -5.62 2.25
N TYR A 80 -11.14 -6.20 3.42
CA TYR A 80 -9.86 -6.82 3.72
C TYR A 80 -9.53 -7.99 2.77
N GLN A 81 -10.52 -8.80 2.40
CA GLN A 81 -10.28 -9.99 1.57
C GLN A 81 -9.78 -9.60 0.18
N MET A 82 -10.37 -8.54 -0.39
CA MET A 82 -9.92 -7.99 -1.67
C MET A 82 -8.54 -7.34 -1.56
N LEU A 83 -8.28 -6.61 -0.47
CA LEU A 83 -6.97 -6.04 -0.20
C LEU A 83 -5.91 -7.15 -0.09
N GLU A 84 -6.15 -8.19 0.68
CA GLU A 84 -5.25 -9.34 0.83
C GLU A 84 -5.01 -10.06 -0.50
N ALA A 85 -6.07 -10.28 -1.28
CA ALA A 85 -5.99 -10.95 -2.56
C ALA A 85 -5.06 -10.23 -3.55
N TYR A 86 -5.21 -8.90 -3.66
CA TYR A 86 -4.55 -8.09 -4.70
C TYR A 86 -3.31 -7.32 -4.23
N ALA A 87 -2.99 -7.29 -2.93
CA ALA A 87 -1.77 -6.66 -2.42
C ALA A 87 -0.49 -7.07 -3.15
N PRO A 88 -0.27 -8.35 -3.53
CA PRO A 88 0.86 -8.75 -4.34
C PRO A 88 0.98 -8.02 -5.67
N ALA A 89 -0.13 -7.80 -6.39
CA ALA A 89 -0.14 -7.06 -7.65
C ALA A 89 0.26 -5.60 -7.46
N PHE A 90 -0.21 -4.96 -6.40
CA PHE A 90 0.17 -3.59 -6.07
C PHE A 90 1.65 -3.48 -5.69
N ILE A 91 2.16 -4.39 -4.87
CA ILE A 91 3.58 -4.37 -4.49
C ILE A 91 4.47 -4.58 -5.72
N ALA A 92 4.13 -5.54 -6.58
CA ALA A 92 4.86 -5.78 -7.81
C ALA A 92 4.86 -4.54 -8.73
N LYS A 93 3.69 -3.89 -8.91
CA LYS A 93 3.56 -2.65 -9.69
C LYS A 93 4.37 -1.50 -9.10
N ALA A 94 4.43 -1.36 -7.77
CA ALA A 94 5.24 -0.35 -7.11
C ALA A 94 6.73 -0.52 -7.41
N LEU A 95 7.25 -1.75 -7.29
CA LEU A 95 8.65 -2.05 -7.56
C LEU A 95 9.00 -1.93 -9.04
N GLU A 96 8.11 -2.37 -9.93
CA GLU A 96 8.27 -2.22 -11.37
C GLU A 96 8.33 -0.73 -11.77
N THR A 97 7.43 0.09 -11.23
CA THR A 97 7.40 1.54 -11.50
C THR A 97 8.65 2.24 -11.00
N ALA A 98 9.23 1.78 -9.90
CA ALA A 98 10.48 2.30 -9.35
C ALA A 98 11.73 1.71 -10.01
N GLU A 99 11.59 0.71 -10.87
CA GLU A 99 12.70 -0.05 -11.48
C GLU A 99 13.65 -0.67 -10.42
N ILE A 100 13.06 -1.16 -9.31
CA ILE A 100 13.78 -1.76 -8.18
C ILE A 100 13.39 -3.23 -8.04
N SER A 101 14.37 -4.08 -7.74
CA SER A 101 14.13 -5.49 -7.45
C SER A 101 13.75 -5.72 -5.99
N ALA A 102 12.95 -6.76 -5.71
CA ALA A 102 12.51 -7.05 -4.34
C ALA A 102 13.66 -7.43 -3.40
N ASP A 103 14.71 -8.04 -3.92
CA ASP A 103 15.93 -8.43 -3.18
C ASP A 103 16.80 -7.22 -2.78
N GLU A 104 16.57 -6.05 -3.39
CA GLU A 104 17.21 -4.80 -2.96
C GLU A 104 16.53 -4.18 -1.73
N ILE A 105 15.31 -4.62 -1.37
CA ILE A 105 14.55 -4.05 -0.26
C ILE A 105 14.90 -4.77 1.04
N ASP A 106 15.58 -4.08 1.93
CA ASP A 106 15.93 -4.59 3.26
C ASP A 106 14.72 -4.63 4.21
N VAL A 107 13.84 -3.63 4.10
CA VAL A 107 12.67 -3.45 4.98
C VAL A 107 11.47 -2.96 4.17
N MET A 108 10.32 -3.61 4.37
CA MET A 108 9.02 -3.15 3.86
C MET A 108 8.12 -2.74 5.02
N VAL A 109 7.48 -1.58 4.90
CA VAL A 109 6.49 -1.08 5.85
C VAL A 109 5.17 -0.85 5.13
N CYS A 110 4.09 -1.46 5.62
CA CYS A 110 2.74 -1.28 5.07
C CYS A 110 1.78 -0.76 6.12
N GLY A 111 0.82 0.06 5.70
CA GLY A 111 -0.31 0.49 6.51
C GLY A 111 -1.48 -0.48 6.42
N LEU A 112 -2.15 -0.76 7.56
CA LEU A 112 -3.46 -1.40 7.62
C LEU A 112 -4.41 -0.53 8.41
N SER A 113 -5.68 -0.51 8.03
CA SER A 113 -6.68 0.19 8.84
C SER A 113 -6.75 -0.41 10.25
N VAL A 114 -7.09 0.40 11.24
CA VAL A 114 -7.19 -0.05 12.65
C VAL A 114 -8.15 -1.23 12.78
N ALA A 115 -9.27 -1.22 12.05
CA ALA A 115 -10.25 -2.30 12.04
C ALA A 115 -9.67 -3.63 11.49
N GLN A 116 -8.62 -3.58 10.69
CA GLN A 116 -7.99 -4.74 10.04
C GLN A 116 -6.73 -5.23 10.76
N LEU A 117 -6.26 -4.55 11.80
CA LEU A 117 -5.03 -4.93 12.52
C LEU A 117 -5.09 -6.35 13.10
N GLY A 118 -6.27 -6.84 13.46
CA GLY A 118 -6.45 -8.24 13.88
C GLY A 118 -6.07 -9.26 12.81
N MET A 119 -6.05 -8.87 11.53
CA MET A 119 -5.69 -9.70 10.38
C MET A 119 -4.22 -9.50 9.95
N SER A 120 -3.44 -8.72 10.69
CA SER A 120 -2.06 -8.36 10.32
C SER A 120 -1.15 -9.57 10.10
N GLY A 121 -1.33 -10.65 10.86
CA GLY A 121 -0.57 -11.90 10.68
C GLY A 121 -0.80 -12.52 9.30
N TYR A 122 -2.05 -12.65 8.88
CA TYR A 122 -2.42 -13.19 7.56
C TYR A 122 -1.92 -12.28 6.43
N PHE A 123 -2.13 -10.98 6.55
CA PHE A 123 -1.65 -10.03 5.56
C PHE A 123 -0.12 -10.07 5.41
N LYS A 124 0.61 -10.14 6.52
CA LYS A 124 2.08 -10.25 6.51
C LYS A 124 2.55 -11.52 5.80
N GLU A 125 1.96 -12.67 6.09
CA GLU A 125 2.30 -13.93 5.40
C GLU A 125 1.97 -13.84 3.91
N ARG A 126 0.87 -13.19 3.54
CA ARG A 126 0.46 -12.99 2.14
C ARG A 126 1.49 -12.20 1.33
N ILE A 127 2.06 -11.15 1.91
CA ILE A 127 3.01 -10.25 1.22
C ILE A 127 4.48 -10.60 1.44
N LYS A 128 4.76 -11.60 2.29
CA LYS A 128 6.13 -12.02 2.60
C LYS A 128 6.81 -12.72 1.41
N GLN A 129 6.08 -13.58 0.74
CA GLN A 129 6.55 -14.28 -0.46
C GLN A 129 5.37 -14.56 -1.38
N PHE A 130 5.50 -14.14 -2.63
CA PHE A 130 4.46 -14.33 -3.65
C PHE A 130 5.05 -14.32 -5.05
N THR A 131 4.26 -14.78 -6.02
CA THR A 131 4.62 -14.76 -7.43
C THR A 131 3.63 -13.90 -8.20
N VAL A 132 4.14 -13.03 -9.06
CA VAL A 132 3.37 -12.21 -9.98
C VAL A 132 3.95 -12.37 -11.39
N SER A 133 3.12 -12.78 -12.34
CA SER A 133 3.53 -13.01 -13.74
C SER A 133 4.79 -13.87 -13.88
N GLY A 134 4.93 -14.90 -13.02
CA GLY A 134 6.07 -15.83 -13.01
C GLY A 134 7.34 -15.29 -12.32
N LYS A 135 7.35 -14.03 -11.87
CA LYS A 135 8.43 -13.45 -11.07
C LYS A 135 8.15 -13.62 -9.59
N GLU A 136 9.14 -14.13 -8.86
CA GLU A 136 9.05 -14.29 -7.41
C GLU A 136 9.46 -12.98 -6.70
N TYR A 137 8.72 -12.64 -5.64
CA TYR A 137 8.96 -11.54 -4.73
C TYR A 137 9.07 -12.07 -3.32
N LYS A 138 10.11 -11.66 -2.59
CA LYS A 138 10.35 -12.10 -1.22
C LYS A 138 10.89 -10.95 -0.39
N PHE A 139 10.30 -10.79 0.82
CA PHE A 139 10.70 -9.77 1.78
C PHE A 139 10.97 -10.41 3.13
N ASN A 140 12.14 -10.14 3.71
CA ASN A 140 12.55 -10.74 4.98
C ASN A 140 12.04 -9.94 6.19
N ASN A 141 12.02 -8.62 6.08
CA ASN A 141 11.62 -7.72 7.17
C ASN A 141 10.39 -6.93 6.75
N ILE A 142 9.24 -7.25 7.35
CA ILE A 142 7.96 -6.58 7.10
C ILE A 142 7.40 -6.06 8.41
N PHE A 143 7.06 -4.77 8.41
CA PHE A 143 6.36 -4.11 9.50
C PHE A 143 5.00 -3.65 9.02
N LEU A 144 3.97 -3.95 9.81
CA LEU A 144 2.61 -3.47 9.57
C LEU A 144 2.29 -2.42 10.64
N LEU A 145 1.87 -1.25 10.20
CA LEU A 145 1.51 -0.13 11.06
C LEU A 145 0.03 0.20 10.90
N PRO A 146 -0.64 0.70 11.93
CA PRO A 146 -1.97 1.26 11.75
C PRO A 146 -1.91 2.45 10.79
N GLN A 147 -2.88 2.56 9.88
CA GLN A 147 -3.07 3.75 9.07
C GLN A 147 -3.19 4.97 9.97
N GLY A 148 -2.59 6.09 9.56
CA GLY A 148 -2.43 7.26 10.43
C GLY A 148 -1.11 7.32 11.20
N ALA A 149 -0.49 6.17 11.55
CA ALA A 149 0.83 6.18 12.20
C ALA A 149 1.91 6.86 11.34
N GLY A 150 1.84 6.68 10.02
CA GLY A 150 2.72 7.38 9.08
C GLY A 150 2.56 8.89 9.12
N SER A 151 1.34 9.38 9.22
CA SER A 151 1.03 10.82 9.35
C SER A 151 1.58 11.39 10.65
N LYS A 152 1.46 10.64 11.77
CA LYS A 152 2.07 11.02 13.05
C LYS A 152 3.58 11.13 12.93
N LEU A 153 4.23 10.09 12.39
CA LEU A 153 5.69 10.08 12.23
C LEU A 153 6.17 11.21 11.32
N ALA A 154 5.44 11.51 10.24
CA ALA A 154 5.74 12.62 9.36
C ALA A 154 5.59 13.97 10.09
N PHE A 155 4.54 14.15 10.88
CA PHE A 155 4.34 15.34 11.69
C PHE A 155 5.46 15.52 12.72
N ASP A 156 5.83 14.45 13.44
CA ASP A 156 6.89 14.49 14.43
C ASP A 156 8.25 14.86 13.80
N LYS A 157 8.52 14.34 12.60
CA LYS A 157 9.81 14.55 11.93
C LYS A 157 9.89 15.86 11.15
N PHE A 158 8.81 16.25 10.50
CA PHE A 158 8.79 17.37 9.54
C PHE A 158 7.89 18.54 9.95
N GLY A 159 7.12 18.42 11.03
CA GLY A 159 6.16 19.42 11.44
C GLY A 159 6.77 20.81 11.70
N ASP A 160 8.06 20.89 12.03
CA ASP A 160 8.77 22.15 12.20
C ASP A 160 8.95 22.94 10.89
N HIS A 161 8.89 22.24 9.73
CA HIS A 161 8.87 22.87 8.42
C HIS A 161 7.53 23.53 8.07
N TYR A 162 6.49 23.27 8.88
CA TYR A 162 5.16 23.84 8.72
C TYR A 162 4.71 24.54 9.99
N PRO A 163 5.31 25.70 10.33
CA PRO A 163 5.06 26.40 11.60
C PRO A 163 3.59 26.78 11.80
N GLN A 164 2.82 26.94 10.73
CA GLN A 164 1.37 27.19 10.80
C GLN A 164 0.57 25.96 11.27
N ALA A 165 1.12 24.74 11.14
CA ALA A 165 0.52 23.52 11.66
C ALA A 165 0.82 23.31 13.15
N ARG A 166 1.82 23.98 13.69
CA ARG A 166 2.19 23.95 15.11
C ARG A 166 1.81 25.24 15.81
N THR A 167 0.52 25.50 15.97
CA THR A 167 0.06 26.67 16.74
C THR A 167 0.32 26.54 18.24
N THR A 168 0.62 25.35 18.75
CA THR A 168 1.01 25.10 20.14
C THR A 168 2.03 23.97 20.19
N SER A 169 3.30 24.30 20.17
CA SER A 169 4.41 23.34 20.23
C SER A 169 4.49 22.49 21.52
N THR A 170 3.55 22.66 22.43
CA THR A 170 3.45 21.96 23.70
C THR A 170 2.22 21.06 23.83
N ALA A 171 1.40 20.95 22.80
CA ALA A 171 0.25 20.06 22.86
C ALA A 171 0.72 18.61 22.71
N GLU A 172 0.79 17.91 23.84
CA GLU A 172 1.02 16.46 23.91
C GLU A 172 -0.19 15.66 23.38
N THR A 173 -1.27 16.38 23.10
CA THR A 173 -2.52 15.79 22.61
C THR A 173 -2.98 16.46 21.32
N TYR A 174 -3.21 15.67 20.27
CA TYR A 174 -3.79 16.16 19.00
C TYR A 174 -4.64 15.09 18.32
N VAL A 175 -5.44 15.52 17.38
CA VAL A 175 -6.26 14.65 16.54
C VAL A 175 -5.67 14.63 15.14
N GLY A 176 -5.42 13.44 14.63
CA GLY A 176 -5.10 13.25 13.22
C GLY A 176 -6.36 12.84 12.47
N VAL A 177 -6.54 13.42 11.29
CA VAL A 177 -7.64 13.09 10.37
C VAL A 177 -7.03 12.70 9.03
N ASP A 178 -7.26 11.45 8.61
CA ASP A 178 -6.88 10.96 7.30
C ASP A 178 -8.13 10.87 6.41
N CYS A 179 -8.19 11.74 5.42
CA CYS A 179 -9.30 11.81 4.46
C CYS A 179 -8.94 10.91 3.26
N GLY A 180 -9.34 9.65 3.34
CA GLY A 180 -9.19 8.68 2.27
C GLY A 180 -10.28 8.80 1.19
N PHE A 181 -10.19 7.98 0.15
CA PHE A 181 -11.15 7.96 -0.96
C PHE A 181 -12.53 7.43 -0.54
N LYS A 182 -12.57 6.40 0.33
CA LYS A 182 -13.82 5.78 0.84
C LYS A 182 -14.00 5.95 2.35
N THR A 183 -12.93 6.28 3.07
CA THR A 183 -12.93 6.33 4.54
C THR A 183 -12.42 7.67 5.04
N LEU A 184 -12.89 8.02 6.22
CA LEU A 184 -12.36 9.09 7.04
C LEU A 184 -11.85 8.44 8.33
N ASP A 185 -10.53 8.35 8.45
CA ASP A 185 -9.92 7.76 9.63
C ASP A 185 -9.49 8.87 10.59
N MET A 186 -9.88 8.73 11.85
CA MET A 186 -9.51 9.65 12.92
C MET A 186 -8.70 8.91 13.97
N PHE A 187 -7.64 9.53 14.44
CA PHE A 187 -6.83 8.99 15.52
C PHE A 187 -6.46 10.09 16.52
N TYR A 188 -6.41 9.72 17.79
CA TYR A 188 -5.98 10.58 18.86
C TYR A 188 -4.55 10.27 19.26
N VAL A 189 -3.79 11.30 19.54
CA VAL A 189 -2.48 11.18 20.15
C VAL A 189 -2.53 11.87 21.50
N THR A 190 -2.21 11.13 22.56
CA THR A 190 -2.10 11.66 23.91
C THR A 190 -0.81 11.13 24.52
N ASP A 191 0.02 12.01 25.05
CA ASP A 191 1.34 11.67 25.62
C ASP A 191 2.20 10.83 24.65
N GLY A 192 2.17 11.18 23.38
CA GLY A 192 2.91 10.47 22.32
C GLY A 192 2.36 9.10 21.93
N LYS A 193 1.26 8.63 22.54
CA LYS A 193 0.60 7.37 22.22
C LYS A 193 -0.61 7.61 21.32
N THR A 194 -0.70 6.81 20.24
CA THR A 194 -1.88 6.81 19.35
C THR A 194 -2.95 5.88 19.90
N SER A 195 -4.20 6.35 19.91
CA SER A 195 -5.40 5.52 20.07
C SER A 195 -6.38 5.79 18.91
N PRO A 196 -7.13 4.78 18.46
CA PRO A 196 -8.16 4.94 17.45
C PRO A 196 -9.34 5.74 17.96
#